data_5f1b784d7dee458e23c684c06fc351ec
#
_entry.id   5f1b784d7dee458e23c684c06fc351ec
#
_cell.length_a   1.000
_cell.length_b   1.000
_cell.length_c   1.000
_cell.angle_alpha   90.00
_cell.angle_beta   90.00
_cell.angle_gamma   90.00
#
_symmetry.space_group_name_H-M   'P 1'
#
loop_
_entity.id
_entity.type
_entity.pdbx_description
1 polymer ?
#
loop_
_entity_poly.entity_id
_entity_poly.type
_entity_poly.pdbx_seq_one_letter_code
_entity_poly.pdbx_strand_id
1 'polypeptide(L)'
;KHLDDKVIINNIRPDKDVDAFHPVNVGKIMIGDYSFLPCTPAGVMELIKSTGTDIAGKECVVVGRSNIVGKPQAMLLLHNNGTVTICHSKTKNLKEVCSRADILVAAVGRPKMITADYIKEGAVVIDVGMDRDENGKLCGDVDFEDCKDKASFITPVPGGVGPMTIAMLMRNTLTAGKAH
;
A
#
# COMPACT_ATOMS: atom_id res chain seq x y z
N LYS A 1 24.93 -0.35 -9.72
CA LYS A 1 24.34 -0.46 -8.37
C LYS A 1 25.46 -0.82 -7.41
N HIS A 2 25.88 0.11 -6.57
CA HIS A 2 27.00 -0.04 -5.63
C HIS A 2 26.54 -0.22 -4.17
N LEU A 3 25.24 -0.19 -3.92
CA LEU A 3 24.64 -0.35 -2.60
C LEU A 3 23.79 -1.62 -2.54
N ASP A 4 23.87 -2.32 -1.40
CA ASP A 4 23.02 -3.46 -1.05
C ASP A 4 22.01 -3.02 0.00
N ASP A 5 20.74 -2.93 -0.38
CA ASP A 5 19.66 -2.48 0.48
C ASP A 5 19.53 -3.32 1.75
N LYS A 6 19.79 -4.63 1.67
CA LYS A 6 19.72 -5.53 2.82
C LYS A 6 20.82 -5.21 3.84
N VAL A 7 22.05 -4.94 3.35
CA VAL A 7 23.15 -4.56 4.22
C VAL A 7 22.85 -3.24 4.93
N ILE A 8 22.33 -2.26 4.19
CA ILE A 8 21.96 -0.95 4.77
C ILE A 8 20.90 -1.13 5.84
N ILE A 9 19.78 -1.77 5.51
CA ILE A 9 18.64 -1.95 6.43
C ILE A 9 19.08 -2.70 7.69
N ASN A 10 19.87 -3.78 7.57
CA ASN A 10 20.31 -4.56 8.72
C ASN A 10 21.32 -3.81 9.64
N ASN A 11 21.93 -2.73 9.17
CA ASN A 11 22.83 -1.90 9.97
C ASN A 11 22.11 -0.71 10.64
N ILE A 12 20.82 -0.49 10.36
CA ILE A 12 20.00 0.50 11.07
C ILE A 12 19.55 -0.14 12.40
N ARG A 13 19.65 0.61 13.49
CA ARG A 13 19.07 0.16 14.77
C ARG A 13 17.54 0.08 14.63
N PRO A 14 16.88 -1.02 15.08
CA PRO A 14 15.43 -1.16 14.94
C PRO A 14 14.61 -0.02 15.60
N ASP A 15 15.11 0.58 16.68
CA ASP A 15 14.47 1.70 17.37
C ASP A 15 14.66 3.05 16.65
N LYS A 16 15.50 3.11 15.62
CA LYS A 16 15.73 4.28 14.75
C LYS A 16 15.17 4.09 13.34
N ASP A 17 14.66 2.90 13.03
CA ASP A 17 14.09 2.55 11.75
C ASP A 17 12.63 3.04 11.65
N VAL A 18 12.46 4.32 11.38
CA VAL A 18 11.15 4.97 11.29
C VAL A 18 10.34 4.59 10.05
N ASP A 19 10.93 3.88 9.09
CA ASP A 19 10.24 3.28 7.95
C ASP A 19 9.80 1.82 8.21
N ALA A 20 10.24 1.23 9.34
CA ALA A 20 9.93 -0.14 9.75
C ALA A 20 10.31 -1.22 8.71
N PHE A 21 11.47 -1.05 8.06
CA PHE A 21 11.99 -2.00 7.06
C PHE A 21 12.92 -3.05 7.65
N HIS A 22 13.48 -2.78 8.84
CA HIS A 22 14.36 -3.72 9.53
C HIS A 22 13.60 -5.02 9.84
N PRO A 23 14.22 -6.22 9.68
CA PRO A 23 13.57 -7.51 9.89
C PRO A 23 12.89 -7.66 11.25
N VAL A 24 13.45 -7.06 12.30
CA VAL A 24 12.83 -7.03 13.65
C VAL A 24 11.50 -6.29 13.62
N ASN A 25 11.44 -5.11 12.98
CA ASN A 25 10.20 -4.33 12.85
C ASN A 25 9.17 -5.02 11.95
N VAL A 26 9.63 -5.63 10.85
CA VAL A 26 8.76 -6.45 9.98
C VAL A 26 8.15 -7.62 10.75
N GLY A 27 8.94 -8.31 11.58
CA GLY A 27 8.44 -9.39 12.45
C GLY A 27 7.39 -8.89 13.44
N LYS A 28 7.62 -7.72 14.05
CA LYS A 28 6.63 -7.08 14.95
C LYS A 28 5.33 -6.73 14.24
N ILE A 29 5.40 -6.23 13.00
CA ILE A 29 4.20 -5.97 12.19
C ILE A 29 3.42 -7.28 11.96
N MET A 30 4.11 -8.37 11.66
CA MET A 30 3.47 -9.66 11.40
C MET A 30 2.65 -10.16 12.60
N ILE A 31 3.11 -9.92 13.83
CA ILE A 31 2.43 -10.36 15.06
C ILE A 31 1.55 -9.28 15.70
N GLY A 32 1.48 -8.08 15.12
CA GLY A 32 0.68 -6.98 15.66
C GLY A 32 1.31 -6.20 16.83
N ASP A 33 2.59 -6.43 17.14
CA ASP A 33 3.35 -5.77 18.23
C ASP A 33 4.35 -4.76 17.66
N TYR A 34 3.87 -3.70 17.04
CA TYR A 34 4.68 -2.72 16.33
C TYR A 34 4.68 -1.34 16.98
N SER A 35 5.86 -0.69 17.01
CA SER A 35 6.01 0.73 17.39
C SER A 35 5.92 1.65 16.18
N PHE A 36 6.42 1.19 15.03
CA PHE A 36 6.39 1.89 13.75
C PHE A 36 5.73 1.04 12.69
N LEU A 37 5.06 1.71 11.75
CA LEU A 37 4.52 1.09 10.54
C LEU A 37 5.23 1.66 9.32
N PRO A 38 5.45 0.87 8.25
CA PRO A 38 5.98 1.39 7.01
C PRO A 38 5.13 2.56 6.53
N CYS A 39 5.78 3.66 6.15
CA CYS A 39 5.13 4.95 5.93
C CYS A 39 4.05 4.88 4.84
N THR A 40 4.33 4.22 3.71
CA THR A 40 3.35 4.08 2.62
C THR A 40 2.14 3.25 3.03
N PRO A 41 2.27 2.02 3.57
CA PRO A 41 1.14 1.26 4.09
C PRO A 41 0.33 1.99 5.15
N ALA A 42 0.99 2.69 6.08
CA ALA A 42 0.30 3.49 7.09
C ALA A 42 -0.54 4.61 6.44
N GLY A 43 0.02 5.29 5.44
CA GLY A 43 -0.69 6.31 4.67
C GLY A 43 -1.89 5.77 3.90
N VAL A 44 -1.78 4.58 3.31
CA VAL A 44 -2.90 3.87 2.68
C VAL A 44 -4.02 3.60 3.67
N MET A 45 -3.68 3.13 4.89
CA MET A 45 -4.69 2.89 5.93
C MET A 45 -5.43 4.17 6.34
N GLU A 46 -4.72 5.30 6.47
CA GLU A 46 -5.35 6.60 6.76
C GLU A 46 -6.29 7.06 5.61
N LEU A 47 -5.90 6.84 4.36
CA LEU A 47 -6.74 7.13 3.20
C LEU A 47 -8.01 6.27 3.19
N ILE A 48 -7.91 4.95 3.40
CA ILE A 48 -9.08 4.07 3.51
C ILE A 48 -9.98 4.54 4.65
N LYS A 49 -9.42 4.82 5.82
CA LYS A 49 -10.18 5.33 6.97
C LYS A 49 -10.91 6.64 6.67
N SER A 50 -10.30 7.54 5.89
CA SER A 50 -10.90 8.82 5.52
C SER A 50 -12.15 8.69 4.65
N THR A 51 -12.32 7.56 3.95
CA THR A 51 -13.54 7.27 3.17
C THR A 51 -14.74 6.89 4.05
N GLY A 52 -14.54 6.63 5.34
CA GLY A 52 -15.56 6.09 6.23
C GLY A 52 -15.81 4.59 6.05
N THR A 53 -15.04 3.91 5.18
CA THR A 53 -15.20 2.47 4.93
C THR A 53 -14.70 1.66 6.12
N ASP A 54 -15.57 0.83 6.69
CA ASP A 54 -15.16 -0.18 7.64
C ASP A 54 -14.49 -1.35 6.91
N ILE A 55 -13.27 -1.70 7.33
CA ILE A 55 -12.49 -2.79 6.73
C ILE A 55 -12.95 -4.16 7.24
N ALA A 56 -13.59 -4.20 8.43
CA ALA A 56 -14.00 -5.46 9.04
C ALA A 56 -14.95 -6.25 8.12
N GLY A 57 -14.58 -7.50 7.84
CA GLY A 57 -15.33 -8.41 6.98
C GLY A 57 -15.26 -8.12 5.48
N LYS A 58 -14.54 -7.08 5.06
CA LYS A 58 -14.37 -6.74 3.63
C LYS A 58 -13.40 -7.66 2.92
N GLU A 59 -13.65 -7.92 1.64
CA GLU A 59 -12.71 -8.59 0.76
C GLU A 59 -11.67 -7.57 0.27
N CYS A 60 -10.43 -7.72 0.74
CA CYS A 60 -9.31 -6.83 0.45
C CYS A 60 -8.32 -7.53 -0.47
N VAL A 61 -7.99 -6.90 -1.60
CA VAL A 61 -6.99 -7.42 -2.53
C VAL A 61 -5.82 -6.45 -2.61
N VAL A 62 -4.61 -6.97 -2.39
CA VAL A 62 -3.35 -6.24 -2.55
C VAL A 62 -2.63 -6.79 -3.76
N VAL A 63 -2.48 -5.99 -4.81
CA VAL A 63 -1.74 -6.36 -6.03
C VAL A 63 -0.32 -5.85 -5.90
N GLY A 64 0.58 -6.74 -5.52
CA GLY A 64 1.98 -6.48 -5.21
C GLY A 64 2.40 -7.21 -3.94
N ARG A 65 3.68 -7.64 -3.88
CA ARG A 65 4.22 -8.39 -2.74
C ARG A 65 5.61 -7.93 -2.30
N SER A 66 5.90 -6.66 -2.48
CA SER A 66 7.17 -6.08 -2.00
C SER A 66 7.25 -6.14 -0.48
N ASN A 67 8.47 -6.18 0.06
CA ASN A 67 8.68 -6.19 1.51
C ASN A 67 8.33 -4.84 2.16
N ILE A 68 8.38 -3.76 1.37
CA ILE A 68 8.20 -2.39 1.87
C ILE A 68 6.75 -1.88 1.73
N VAL A 69 5.93 -2.48 0.85
CA VAL A 69 4.53 -2.07 0.63
C VAL A 69 3.57 -3.25 0.66
N GLY A 70 3.63 -4.16 -0.32
CA GLY A 70 2.56 -5.16 -0.52
C GLY A 70 2.33 -6.07 0.67
N LYS A 71 3.39 -6.66 1.23
CA LYS A 71 3.29 -7.54 2.40
C LYS A 71 2.84 -6.80 3.66
N PRO A 72 3.48 -5.67 4.06
CA PRO A 72 3.00 -4.94 5.23
C PRO A 72 1.58 -4.39 5.04
N GLN A 73 1.21 -3.93 3.86
CA GLN A 73 -0.16 -3.50 3.58
C GLN A 73 -1.18 -4.61 3.83
N ALA A 74 -0.89 -5.82 3.38
CA ALA A 74 -1.75 -6.97 3.62
C ALA A 74 -1.90 -7.27 5.12
N MET A 75 -0.82 -7.16 5.90
CA MET A 75 -0.88 -7.35 7.35
C MET A 75 -1.72 -6.27 8.04
N LEU A 76 -1.60 -5.01 7.62
CA LEU A 76 -2.40 -3.94 8.20
C LEU A 76 -3.90 -4.10 7.91
N LEU A 77 -4.27 -4.54 6.72
CA LEU A 77 -5.66 -4.85 6.38
C LEU A 77 -6.18 -6.04 7.22
N LEU A 78 -5.35 -7.09 7.37
CA LEU A 78 -5.68 -8.25 8.21
C LEU A 78 -5.88 -7.85 9.68
N HIS A 79 -5.00 -7.01 10.25
CA HIS A 79 -5.13 -6.52 11.63
C HIS A 79 -6.37 -5.64 11.84
N ASN A 80 -6.93 -5.09 10.76
CA ASN A 80 -8.22 -4.37 10.77
C ASN A 80 -9.39 -5.29 10.39
N ASN A 81 -9.26 -6.61 10.56
CA ASN A 81 -10.28 -7.62 10.33
C ASN A 81 -10.76 -7.76 8.87
N GLY A 82 -9.96 -7.32 7.89
CA GLY A 82 -10.21 -7.58 6.48
C GLY A 82 -9.86 -9.03 6.09
N THR A 83 -10.56 -9.59 5.12
CA THR A 83 -10.17 -10.84 4.44
C THR A 83 -9.22 -10.48 3.31
N VAL A 84 -7.96 -10.93 3.38
CA VAL A 84 -6.91 -10.38 2.51
C VAL A 84 -6.37 -11.41 1.53
N THR A 85 -6.36 -11.03 0.26
CA THR A 85 -5.68 -11.76 -0.82
C THR A 85 -4.49 -10.94 -1.36
N ILE A 86 -3.30 -11.55 -1.39
CA ILE A 86 -2.11 -10.94 -2.01
C ILE A 86 -1.93 -11.51 -3.41
N CYS A 87 -1.94 -10.64 -4.40
CA CYS A 87 -1.71 -10.98 -5.80
C CYS A 87 -0.32 -10.53 -6.27
N HIS A 88 0.20 -11.20 -7.30
CA HIS A 88 1.52 -10.95 -7.85
C HIS A 88 1.62 -11.42 -9.31
N SER A 89 2.76 -11.20 -9.96
CA SER A 89 3.00 -11.54 -11.39
C SER A 89 2.79 -13.02 -11.78
N LYS A 90 2.62 -13.92 -10.81
CA LYS A 90 2.30 -15.35 -11.04
C LYS A 90 0.87 -15.72 -10.66
N THR A 91 0.08 -14.76 -10.19
CA THR A 91 -1.34 -14.98 -9.89
C THR A 91 -2.10 -15.28 -11.17
N LYS A 92 -2.79 -16.41 -11.21
CA LYS A 92 -3.70 -16.75 -12.30
C LYS A 92 -5.01 -15.98 -12.11
N ASN A 93 -5.66 -15.63 -13.22
CA ASN A 93 -6.97 -14.95 -13.21
C ASN A 93 -6.97 -13.67 -12.35
N LEU A 94 -5.89 -12.89 -12.44
CA LEU A 94 -5.71 -11.68 -11.61
C LEU A 94 -6.93 -10.75 -11.66
N LYS A 95 -7.49 -10.55 -12.85
CA LYS A 95 -8.69 -9.73 -13.08
C LYS A 95 -9.88 -10.21 -12.26
N GLU A 96 -10.17 -11.52 -12.29
CA GLU A 96 -11.26 -12.14 -11.54
C GLU A 96 -11.07 -11.96 -10.02
N VAL A 97 -9.83 -12.13 -9.53
CA VAL A 97 -9.52 -11.92 -8.11
C VAL A 97 -9.73 -10.46 -7.71
N CYS A 98 -9.23 -9.52 -8.51
CA CYS A 98 -9.34 -8.09 -8.22
C CYS A 98 -10.79 -7.59 -8.30
N SER A 99 -11.59 -8.09 -9.26
CA SER A 99 -12.98 -7.65 -9.47
C SER A 99 -13.96 -8.02 -8.35
N ARG A 100 -13.54 -8.81 -7.37
CA ARG A 100 -14.34 -9.14 -6.18
C ARG A 100 -14.04 -8.22 -5.00
N ALA A 101 -12.94 -7.47 -5.06
CA ALA A 101 -12.43 -6.69 -3.93
C ALA A 101 -13.35 -5.53 -3.57
N ASP A 102 -13.74 -5.42 -2.31
CA ASP A 102 -14.34 -4.22 -1.73
C ASP A 102 -13.28 -3.12 -1.59
N ILE A 103 -12.04 -3.52 -1.28
CA ILE A 103 -10.88 -2.64 -1.17
C ILE A 103 -9.76 -3.22 -2.01
N LEU A 104 -9.33 -2.46 -3.03
CA LEU A 104 -8.22 -2.83 -3.91
C LEU A 104 -7.03 -1.89 -3.70
N VAL A 105 -5.88 -2.44 -3.38
CA VAL A 105 -4.61 -1.70 -3.29
C VAL A 105 -3.69 -2.14 -4.41
N ALA A 106 -3.38 -1.24 -5.34
CA ALA A 106 -2.46 -1.49 -6.45
C ALA A 106 -1.04 -1.00 -6.12
N ALA A 107 -0.06 -1.90 -6.16
CA ALA A 107 1.35 -1.64 -5.85
C ALA A 107 2.27 -2.53 -6.71
N VAL A 108 2.11 -2.45 -8.04
CA VAL A 108 2.78 -3.34 -9.01
C VAL A 108 3.93 -2.66 -9.77
N GLY A 109 3.97 -1.32 -9.82
CA GLY A 109 4.95 -0.55 -10.59
C GLY A 109 4.79 -0.77 -12.09
N ARG A 110 3.55 -0.73 -12.59
CA ARG A 110 3.22 -0.85 -14.00
C ARG A 110 2.16 0.18 -14.38
N PRO A 111 2.52 1.19 -15.20
CA PRO A 111 1.61 2.25 -15.59
C PRO A 111 0.26 1.75 -16.09
N LYS A 112 -0.83 2.20 -15.46
CA LYS A 112 -2.22 1.97 -15.89
C LYS A 112 -2.60 0.51 -16.13
N MET A 113 -1.95 -0.42 -15.44
CA MET A 113 -2.23 -1.85 -15.60
C MET A 113 -3.64 -2.25 -15.12
N ILE A 114 -4.15 -1.58 -14.10
CA ILE A 114 -5.45 -1.85 -13.51
C ILE A 114 -6.48 -0.95 -14.17
N THR A 115 -7.39 -1.55 -14.93
CA THR A 115 -8.49 -0.92 -15.67
C THR A 115 -9.83 -1.21 -14.99
N ALA A 116 -10.93 -0.57 -15.45
CA ALA A 116 -12.25 -0.69 -14.84
C ALA A 116 -12.75 -2.13 -14.70
N ASP A 117 -12.30 -3.02 -15.56
CA ASP A 117 -12.67 -4.43 -15.53
C ASP A 117 -11.94 -5.25 -14.43
N TYR A 118 -10.93 -4.67 -13.78
CA TYR A 118 -10.29 -5.22 -12.58
C TYR A 118 -10.96 -4.82 -11.27
N ILE A 119 -11.86 -3.85 -11.28
CA ILE A 119 -12.46 -3.35 -10.05
C ILE A 119 -13.93 -3.75 -9.91
N LYS A 120 -14.37 -3.96 -8.68
CA LYS A 120 -15.77 -4.13 -8.33
C LYS A 120 -16.50 -2.78 -8.38
N GLU A 121 -17.76 -2.78 -8.76
CA GLU A 121 -18.63 -1.61 -8.63
C GLU A 121 -18.67 -1.12 -7.17
N GLY A 122 -18.42 0.17 -6.96
CA GLY A 122 -18.42 0.76 -5.63
C GLY A 122 -17.18 0.43 -4.77
N ALA A 123 -16.13 -0.17 -5.33
CA ALA A 123 -14.90 -0.48 -4.58
C ALA A 123 -14.14 0.77 -4.15
N VAL A 124 -13.42 0.67 -3.04
CA VAL A 124 -12.36 1.61 -2.65
C VAL A 124 -11.07 1.19 -3.34
N VAL A 125 -10.50 2.07 -4.17
CA VAL A 125 -9.29 1.79 -4.95
C VAL A 125 -8.16 2.70 -4.50
N ILE A 126 -7.08 2.12 -4.01
CA ILE A 126 -5.88 2.84 -3.57
C ILE A 126 -4.72 2.52 -4.51
N ASP A 127 -4.28 3.51 -5.24
CA ASP A 127 -3.16 3.43 -6.17
C ASP A 127 -1.87 3.90 -5.50
N VAL A 128 -0.95 2.96 -5.27
CA VAL A 128 0.37 3.23 -4.68
C VAL A 128 1.42 3.46 -5.77
N GLY A 129 1.10 3.16 -7.02
CA GLY A 129 2.00 3.32 -8.15
C GLY A 129 2.47 4.77 -8.32
N MET A 130 3.72 4.94 -8.70
CA MET A 130 4.30 6.23 -9.08
C MET A 130 5.21 5.99 -10.27
N ASP A 131 4.62 6.02 -11.44
CA ASP A 131 5.23 5.70 -12.71
C ASP A 131 5.16 6.90 -13.67
N ARG A 132 5.68 6.71 -14.86
CA ARG A 132 5.49 7.65 -15.98
C ARG A 132 4.87 6.90 -17.14
N ASP A 133 3.87 7.51 -17.74
CA ASP A 133 3.28 7.01 -18.99
C ASP A 133 4.22 7.21 -20.19
N GLU A 134 3.81 6.78 -21.36
CA GLU A 134 4.55 6.92 -22.63
C GLU A 134 4.90 8.37 -22.99
N ASN A 135 4.15 9.34 -22.47
CA ASN A 135 4.38 10.78 -22.68
C ASN A 135 5.25 11.39 -21.55
N GLY A 136 5.75 10.58 -20.62
CA GLY A 136 6.53 11.03 -19.47
C GLY A 136 5.73 11.69 -18.35
N LYS A 137 4.38 11.71 -18.44
CA LYS A 137 3.48 12.24 -17.41
C LYS A 137 3.40 11.26 -16.23
N LEU A 138 3.39 11.79 -15.01
CA LEU A 138 3.19 10.99 -13.82
C LEU A 138 1.82 10.30 -13.85
N CYS A 139 1.82 9.02 -13.56
CA CYS A 139 0.62 8.19 -13.44
C CYS A 139 0.85 7.11 -12.38
N GLY A 140 -0.20 6.41 -12.02
CA GLY A 140 -0.13 5.24 -11.13
C GLY A 140 -0.27 3.92 -11.87
N ASP A 141 -0.47 2.87 -11.08
CA ASP A 141 -0.75 1.51 -11.54
C ASP A 141 -2.19 1.36 -12.07
N VAL A 142 -3.10 2.26 -11.64
CA VAL A 142 -4.52 2.26 -12.02
C VAL A 142 -4.76 3.26 -13.15
N ASP A 143 -5.53 2.88 -14.16
CA ASP A 143 -6.05 3.84 -15.13
C ASP A 143 -7.18 4.63 -14.48
N PHE A 144 -6.81 5.79 -13.91
CA PHE A 144 -7.72 6.64 -13.14
C PHE A 144 -8.96 7.04 -13.93
N GLU A 145 -8.78 7.45 -15.18
CA GLU A 145 -9.90 7.91 -16.01
C GLU A 145 -10.90 6.79 -16.33
N ASP A 146 -10.39 5.56 -16.54
CA ASP A 146 -11.22 4.39 -16.81
C ASP A 146 -11.93 3.88 -15.54
N CYS A 147 -11.32 4.05 -14.37
CA CYS A 147 -11.80 3.49 -13.11
C CYS A 147 -12.67 4.43 -12.25
N LYS A 148 -12.54 5.75 -12.40
CA LYS A 148 -13.11 6.74 -11.48
C LYS A 148 -14.63 6.70 -11.34
N ASP A 149 -15.34 6.37 -12.42
CA ASP A 149 -16.80 6.35 -12.42
C ASP A 149 -17.37 5.04 -11.82
N LYS A 150 -16.53 4.01 -11.71
CA LYS A 150 -16.90 2.70 -11.15
C LYS A 150 -16.53 2.55 -9.68
N ALA A 151 -15.44 3.17 -9.25
CA ALA A 151 -15.01 3.17 -7.86
C ALA A 151 -15.87 4.11 -7.02
N SER A 152 -16.15 3.76 -5.73
CA SER A 152 -16.73 4.71 -4.78
C SER A 152 -15.71 5.76 -4.34
N PHE A 153 -14.45 5.33 -4.19
CA PHE A 153 -13.30 6.17 -3.89
C PHE A 153 -12.09 5.67 -4.65
N ILE A 154 -11.32 6.58 -5.22
CA ILE A 154 -10.09 6.28 -5.92
C ILE A 154 -9.05 7.36 -5.65
N THR A 155 -7.81 6.96 -5.34
CA THR A 155 -6.73 7.92 -5.14
C THR A 155 -6.16 8.39 -6.48
N PRO A 156 -5.94 9.70 -6.67
CA PRO A 156 -5.25 10.21 -7.84
C PRO A 156 -3.73 9.98 -7.76
N VAL A 157 -3.06 9.94 -8.89
CA VAL A 157 -1.60 10.00 -8.99
C VAL A 157 -1.21 11.09 -10.01
N PRO A 158 -0.49 12.13 -9.60
CA PRO A 158 -0.01 12.44 -8.24
C PRO A 158 -1.10 12.97 -7.30
N GLY A 159 -0.76 13.08 -6.00
CA GLY A 159 -1.60 13.75 -4.99
C GLY A 159 -2.36 12.81 -4.03
N GLY A 160 -2.29 11.50 -4.25
CA GLY A 160 -2.90 10.48 -3.38
C GLY A 160 -1.95 9.97 -2.29
N VAL A 161 -1.41 8.76 -2.49
CA VAL A 161 -0.58 8.05 -1.51
C VAL A 161 0.77 8.73 -1.24
N GLY A 162 1.39 9.34 -2.25
CA GLY A 162 2.71 9.98 -2.11
C GLY A 162 2.81 10.99 -0.96
N PRO A 163 1.95 12.03 -0.89
CA PRO A 163 1.91 12.98 0.24
C PRO A 163 1.68 12.30 1.59
N MET A 164 0.88 11.24 1.65
CA MET A 164 0.61 10.50 2.88
C MET A 164 1.84 9.74 3.37
N THR A 165 2.67 9.21 2.49
CA THR A 165 3.94 8.57 2.85
C THR A 165 4.83 9.55 3.62
N ILE A 166 4.94 10.79 3.15
CA ILE A 166 5.72 11.84 3.81
C ILE A 166 5.10 12.21 5.17
N ALA A 167 3.78 12.38 5.24
CA ALA A 167 3.09 12.68 6.49
C ALA A 167 3.32 11.58 7.54
N MET A 168 3.28 10.29 7.14
CA MET A 168 3.54 9.18 8.04
C MET A 168 5.00 9.11 8.49
N LEU A 169 5.95 9.44 7.62
CA LEU A 169 7.36 9.53 7.98
C LEU A 169 7.58 10.60 9.08
N MET A 170 6.98 11.75 8.93
CA MET A 170 7.02 12.82 9.95
C MET A 170 6.40 12.35 11.28
N ARG A 171 5.27 11.65 11.24
CA ARG A 171 4.62 11.06 12.41
C ARG A 171 5.51 10.05 13.11
N ASN A 172 6.11 9.12 12.38
CA ASN A 172 7.00 8.10 12.92
C ASN A 172 8.26 8.73 13.52
N THR A 173 8.83 9.75 12.87
CA THR A 173 10.00 10.48 13.36
C THR A 173 9.69 11.19 14.69
N LEU A 174 8.52 11.83 14.78
CA LEU A 174 8.08 12.46 16.04
C LEU A 174 7.88 11.42 17.15
N THR A 175 7.30 10.26 16.82
CA THR A 175 7.12 9.14 17.77
C THR A 175 8.46 8.62 18.26
N ALA A 176 9.43 8.43 17.37
CA ALA A 176 10.78 8.02 17.73
C ALA A 176 11.48 9.05 18.63
N GLY A 177 11.32 10.35 18.34
CA GLY A 177 11.90 11.43 19.15
C GLY A 177 11.31 11.54 20.56
N LYS A 178 10.05 11.16 20.75
CA LYS A 178 9.39 11.14 22.08
C LYS A 178 9.76 9.93 22.93
N ALA A 179 10.25 8.85 22.32
CA ALA A 179 10.64 7.63 23.00
C ALA A 179 12.09 7.67 23.54
N HIS A 180 12.80 8.76 23.28
CA HIS A 180 14.18 9.05 23.71
C HIS A 180 14.28 10.38 24.44
#